data_2e36f0809f7820999e3f96b126cdf624
#
_entry.id   2e36f0809f7820999e3f96b126cdf624
#
_cell.length_a   1.000
_cell.length_b   1.000
_cell.length_c   1.000
_cell.angle_alpha   90.00
_cell.angle_beta   90.00
_cell.angle_gamma   90.00
#
_symmetry.space_group_name_H-M   'P 1'
#
loop_
_entity.id
_entity.type
_entity.pdbx_description
1 polymer ?
#
loop_
_entity_poly.entity_id
_entity_poly.type
_entity_poly.pdbx_seq_one_letter_code
_entity_poly.pdbx_strand_id
1 'polypeptide(L)'
;MKNDGKEISLYRYTDKNKVTGYYTSDGKSIERALMKTPINGARLSSTFGFRRHPILGYNKLHQGTDFAAPTGTPIMASGSGVVERASWFGAYGKFIMIRHNSTYKTAYAHLSGFAKGVRSGSRVQQGQVIGYVGSTGRSTGPHLHYEVLVNGKRVNSQKLNLPSGKNLVGAEKEDFENIKKNIDKLMMAN
;
A
#
# COMPACT_ATOMS: atom_id res chain seq x y z
N MET A 1 6.63 -10.18 19.27
CA MET A 1 5.70 -10.71 18.26
C MET A 1 6.07 -12.17 17.99
N LYS A 2 5.10 -13.09 17.96
CA LYS A 2 5.37 -14.53 17.68
C LYS A 2 4.96 -14.84 16.25
N ASN A 3 5.86 -15.45 15.49
CA ASN A 3 5.60 -15.94 14.14
C ASN A 3 6.14 -17.37 14.05
N ASP A 4 5.29 -18.36 13.71
CA ASP A 4 5.62 -19.79 13.66
C ASP A 4 6.38 -20.31 14.91
N GLY A 5 5.99 -19.84 16.11
CA GLY A 5 6.61 -20.22 17.37
C GLY A 5 7.94 -19.52 17.69
N LYS A 6 8.51 -18.71 16.78
CA LYS A 6 9.71 -17.91 17.04
C LYS A 6 9.32 -16.50 17.53
N GLU A 7 9.97 -16.08 18.60
CA GLU A 7 9.84 -14.73 19.11
C GLU A 7 10.72 -13.79 18.26
N ILE A 8 10.11 -12.77 17.65
CA ILE A 8 10.80 -11.77 16.84
C ILE A 8 10.73 -10.45 17.57
N SER A 9 11.88 -9.91 17.96
CA SER A 9 11.99 -8.56 18.51
C SER A 9 11.93 -7.55 17.37
N LEU A 10 11.04 -6.56 17.52
CA LEU A 10 10.89 -5.46 16.58
C LEU A 10 11.24 -4.15 17.27
N TYR A 11 12.06 -3.36 16.61
CA TYR A 11 12.53 -2.08 17.08
C TYR A 11 11.91 -0.95 16.27
N ARG A 12 11.34 0.03 16.96
CA ARG A 12 10.88 1.26 16.33
C ARG A 12 12.07 2.21 16.16
N TYR A 13 12.29 2.69 14.96
CA TYR A 13 13.35 3.64 14.63
C TYR A 13 12.78 4.80 13.82
N THR A 14 13.21 6.03 14.12
CA THR A 14 12.83 7.24 13.39
C THR A 14 14.09 7.85 12.81
N ASP A 15 14.17 7.99 11.50
CA ASP A 15 15.32 8.57 10.81
C ASP A 15 15.41 10.10 10.94
N LYS A 16 16.50 10.70 10.42
CA LYS A 16 16.73 12.15 10.43
C LYS A 16 15.67 12.95 9.66
N ASN A 17 14.96 12.30 8.74
CA ASN A 17 13.86 12.90 7.97
C ASN A 17 12.50 12.76 8.68
N LYS A 18 12.48 12.33 9.95
CA LYS A 18 11.28 12.05 10.76
C LYS A 18 10.39 10.93 10.17
N VAL A 19 10.97 10.01 9.39
CA VAL A 19 10.29 8.80 8.93
C VAL A 19 10.49 7.72 9.97
N THR A 20 9.38 7.22 10.51
CA THR A 20 9.37 6.13 11.50
C THR A 20 9.12 4.80 10.80
N GLY A 21 9.92 3.78 11.11
CA GLY A 21 9.75 2.41 10.63
C GLY A 21 9.97 1.39 11.74
N TYR A 22 9.63 0.13 11.45
CA TYR A 22 9.88 -1.00 12.34
C TYR A 22 10.87 -1.94 11.68
N TYR A 23 11.88 -2.35 12.46
CA TYR A 23 13.03 -3.10 11.97
C TYR A 23 13.29 -4.32 12.84
N THR A 24 13.81 -5.38 12.23
CA THR A 24 14.38 -6.52 12.95
C THR A 24 15.70 -6.14 13.61
N SER A 25 16.20 -6.98 14.51
CA SER A 25 17.46 -6.74 15.24
C SER A 25 18.69 -6.52 14.35
N ASP A 26 18.65 -6.95 13.08
CA ASP A 26 19.71 -6.76 12.09
C ASP A 26 19.47 -5.52 11.16
N GLY A 27 18.46 -4.69 11.48
CA GLY A 27 18.15 -3.46 10.74
C GLY A 27 17.38 -3.70 9.44
N LYS A 28 16.79 -4.87 9.24
CA LYS A 28 15.90 -5.12 8.09
C LYS A 28 14.50 -4.59 8.37
N SER A 29 13.97 -3.81 7.44
CA SER A 29 12.59 -3.34 7.53
C SER A 29 11.60 -4.49 7.45
N ILE A 30 10.60 -4.49 8.35
CA ILE A 30 9.46 -5.41 8.25
C ILE A 30 8.34 -4.87 7.36
N GLU A 31 8.39 -3.58 7.01
CA GLU A 31 7.44 -2.98 6.10
C GLU A 31 7.71 -3.49 4.69
N ARG A 32 6.69 -3.98 4.03
CA ARG A 32 6.77 -4.23 2.59
C ARG A 32 6.72 -2.90 1.86
N ALA A 33 7.47 -2.79 0.77
CA ALA A 33 7.45 -1.58 -0.06
C ALA A 33 6.03 -1.17 -0.47
N LEU A 34 5.12 -2.13 -0.64
CA LEU A 34 3.70 -1.91 -0.90
C LEU A 34 2.84 -3.02 -0.25
N MET A 35 1.64 -2.65 0.18
CA MET A 35 0.61 -3.61 0.57
C MET A 35 0.00 -4.25 -0.69
N LYS A 36 -0.13 -5.58 -0.71
CA LYS A 36 -0.81 -6.30 -1.80
C LYS A 36 -2.34 -6.11 -1.75
N THR A 37 -2.88 -5.88 -0.55
CA THR A 37 -4.31 -5.71 -0.29
C THR A 37 -4.50 -4.43 0.56
N PRO A 38 -4.80 -3.28 -0.07
CA PRO A 38 -4.91 -2.00 0.63
C PRO A 38 -6.32 -1.75 1.21
N ILE A 39 -7.00 -2.80 1.63
CA ILE A 39 -8.36 -2.78 2.17
C ILE A 39 -8.56 -3.97 3.10
N ASN A 40 -9.10 -3.73 4.29
CA ASN A 40 -9.40 -4.78 5.27
C ASN A 40 -10.79 -5.39 5.04
N GLY A 41 -10.93 -6.68 5.32
CA GLY A 41 -12.21 -7.39 5.27
C GLY A 41 -12.81 -7.57 3.88
N ALA A 42 -12.08 -7.22 2.81
CA ALA A 42 -12.57 -7.35 1.45
C ALA A 42 -12.27 -8.73 0.86
N ARG A 43 -13.17 -9.21 0.02
CA ARG A 43 -12.99 -10.45 -0.75
C ARG A 43 -12.35 -10.14 -2.10
N LEU A 44 -11.29 -10.86 -2.46
CA LEU A 44 -10.73 -10.84 -3.81
C LEU A 44 -11.80 -11.33 -4.80
N SER A 45 -12.31 -10.45 -5.63
CA SER A 45 -13.41 -10.75 -6.56
C SER A 45 -12.95 -10.98 -8.00
N SER A 46 -11.83 -10.33 -8.41
CA SER A 46 -11.24 -10.56 -9.73
C SER A 46 -9.74 -10.26 -9.73
N THR A 47 -8.99 -11.12 -10.40
CA THR A 47 -7.53 -11.00 -10.53
C THR A 47 -7.12 -10.25 -11.80
N PHE A 48 -5.87 -9.79 -11.82
CA PHE A 48 -5.20 -9.29 -13.02
C PHE A 48 -5.10 -10.39 -14.09
N GLY A 49 -5.40 -10.05 -15.35
CA GLY A 49 -5.24 -10.97 -16.48
C GLY A 49 -6.34 -10.86 -17.52
N PHE A 50 -6.22 -11.64 -18.59
CA PHE A 50 -7.26 -11.72 -19.63
C PHE A 50 -8.51 -12.41 -19.10
N ARG A 51 -9.66 -11.74 -19.26
CA ARG A 51 -10.98 -12.29 -18.92
C ARG A 51 -12.07 -11.70 -19.81
N ARG A 52 -13.21 -12.36 -19.89
CA ARG A 52 -14.40 -11.79 -20.54
C ARG A 52 -14.85 -10.57 -19.74
N HIS A 53 -14.92 -9.43 -20.42
CA HIS A 53 -15.29 -8.17 -19.75
C HIS A 53 -16.78 -8.21 -19.37
N PRO A 54 -17.16 -7.97 -18.08
CA PRO A 54 -18.53 -8.17 -17.62
C PRO A 54 -19.57 -7.27 -18.29
N ILE A 55 -19.17 -6.07 -18.77
CA ILE A 55 -20.06 -5.13 -19.46
C ILE A 55 -19.91 -5.23 -20.98
N LEU A 56 -18.68 -5.33 -21.49
CA LEU A 56 -18.39 -5.25 -22.92
C LEU A 56 -18.49 -6.60 -23.64
N GLY A 57 -18.53 -7.73 -22.92
CA GLY A 57 -18.76 -9.06 -23.44
C GLY A 57 -17.62 -9.72 -24.23
N TYR A 58 -16.54 -9.00 -24.55
CA TYR A 58 -15.36 -9.55 -25.22
C TYR A 58 -14.16 -9.75 -24.25
N ASN A 59 -13.18 -10.54 -24.67
CA ASN A 59 -11.98 -10.76 -23.88
C ASN A 59 -11.15 -9.49 -23.80
N LYS A 60 -10.90 -9.01 -22.58
CA LYS A 60 -10.12 -7.82 -22.29
C LYS A 60 -9.15 -8.07 -21.14
N LEU A 61 -7.96 -7.49 -21.25
CA LEU A 61 -7.00 -7.50 -20.16
C LEU A 61 -7.55 -6.67 -18.99
N HIS A 62 -7.79 -7.34 -17.87
CA HIS A 62 -8.05 -6.69 -16.59
C HIS A 62 -6.71 -6.24 -15.98
N GLN A 63 -6.48 -4.95 -15.95
CA GLN A 63 -5.18 -4.33 -15.60
C GLN A 63 -4.97 -4.11 -14.11
N GLY A 64 -5.89 -4.59 -13.28
CA GLY A 64 -5.82 -4.47 -11.82
C GLY A 64 -6.33 -5.70 -11.10
N THR A 65 -6.53 -5.54 -9.82
CA THR A 65 -7.12 -6.53 -8.91
C THR A 65 -8.36 -5.91 -8.29
N ASP A 66 -9.50 -6.61 -8.33
CA ASP A 66 -10.74 -6.13 -7.76
C ASP A 66 -10.99 -6.76 -6.38
N PHE A 67 -11.30 -5.93 -5.41
CA PHE A 67 -11.66 -6.30 -4.05
C PHE A 67 -13.10 -5.86 -3.76
N ALA A 68 -14.02 -6.81 -3.69
CA ALA A 68 -15.41 -6.55 -3.33
C ALA A 68 -15.54 -6.23 -1.83
N ALA A 69 -16.17 -5.11 -1.53
CA ALA A 69 -16.47 -4.67 -0.17
C ALA A 69 -17.65 -3.69 -0.20
N PRO A 70 -18.37 -3.51 0.92
CA PRO A 70 -19.45 -2.53 1.01
C PRO A 70 -18.99 -1.10 0.68
N THR A 71 -19.90 -0.30 0.08
CA THR A 71 -19.65 1.14 -0.11
C THR A 71 -19.31 1.80 1.22
N GLY A 72 -18.30 2.68 1.21
CA GLY A 72 -17.82 3.36 2.41
C GLY A 72 -16.72 2.63 3.16
N THR A 73 -16.37 1.37 2.80
CA THR A 73 -15.24 0.67 3.40
C THR A 73 -13.95 1.45 3.18
N PRO A 74 -13.12 1.71 4.22
CA PRO A 74 -11.90 2.47 4.10
C PRO A 74 -10.87 1.80 3.18
N ILE A 75 -10.26 2.59 2.31
CA ILE A 75 -9.16 2.20 1.43
C ILE A 75 -7.89 2.87 1.93
N MET A 76 -6.81 2.11 2.05
CA MET A 76 -5.53 2.56 2.58
C MET A 76 -4.50 2.76 1.46
N ALA A 77 -3.57 3.69 1.68
CA ALA A 77 -2.39 3.82 0.83
C ALA A 77 -1.53 2.56 0.94
N SER A 78 -1.24 1.90 -0.17
CA SER A 78 -0.42 0.68 -0.20
C SER A 78 1.02 0.91 0.23
N GLY A 79 1.52 2.13 0.11
CA GLY A 79 2.84 2.58 0.51
C GLY A 79 2.85 4.07 0.78
N SER A 80 3.87 4.56 1.48
CA SER A 80 4.10 5.99 1.64
C SER A 80 4.44 6.62 0.28
N GLY A 81 4.02 7.87 0.05
CA GLY A 81 4.26 8.53 -1.24
C GLY A 81 3.56 9.86 -1.40
N VAL A 82 3.49 10.32 -2.64
CA VAL A 82 2.83 11.57 -3.04
C VAL A 82 1.65 11.25 -3.95
N VAL A 83 0.49 11.81 -3.66
CA VAL A 83 -0.70 11.70 -4.49
C VAL A 83 -0.49 12.48 -5.78
N GLU A 84 -0.37 11.81 -6.91
CA GLU A 84 -0.26 12.45 -8.23
C GLU A 84 -1.63 12.91 -8.75
N ARG A 85 -2.68 12.17 -8.42
CA ARG A 85 -4.06 12.47 -8.81
C ARG A 85 -5.04 12.06 -7.72
N ALA A 86 -6.01 12.91 -7.45
CA ALA A 86 -7.20 12.59 -6.67
C ALA A 86 -8.38 13.36 -7.32
N SER A 87 -9.03 12.75 -8.31
CA SER A 87 -10.10 13.38 -9.10
C SER A 87 -10.94 12.34 -9.83
N TRP A 88 -12.00 12.77 -10.52
CA TRP A 88 -12.67 11.92 -11.50
C TRP A 88 -11.74 11.61 -12.67
N PHE A 89 -11.72 10.35 -13.12
CA PHE A 89 -10.87 9.94 -14.23
C PHE A 89 -11.59 8.92 -15.14
N GLY A 90 -12.37 9.43 -16.07
CA GLY A 90 -13.07 8.64 -17.10
C GLY A 90 -13.81 7.43 -16.54
N ALA A 91 -13.56 6.25 -17.11
CA ALA A 91 -14.18 4.99 -16.70
C ALA A 91 -13.80 4.52 -15.28
N TYR A 92 -12.72 5.03 -14.71
CA TYR A 92 -12.31 4.73 -13.33
C TYR A 92 -13.17 5.42 -12.27
N GLY A 93 -13.98 6.44 -12.66
CA GLY A 93 -14.76 7.23 -11.71
C GLY A 93 -13.89 8.08 -10.79
N LYS A 94 -14.19 8.17 -9.51
CA LYS A 94 -13.30 8.81 -8.52
C LYS A 94 -12.08 7.94 -8.32
N PHE A 95 -10.92 8.55 -8.54
CA PHE A 95 -9.65 7.87 -8.74
C PHE A 95 -8.53 8.53 -7.95
N ILE A 96 -7.66 7.71 -7.37
CA ILE A 96 -6.41 8.16 -6.74
C ILE A 96 -5.25 7.45 -7.41
N MET A 97 -4.15 8.18 -7.67
CA MET A 97 -2.86 7.64 -8.05
C MET A 97 -1.80 8.16 -7.09
N ILE A 98 -1.00 7.24 -6.54
CA ILE A 98 0.10 7.56 -5.62
C ILE A 98 1.42 7.13 -6.27
N ARG A 99 2.37 8.05 -6.29
CA ARG A 99 3.76 7.75 -6.63
C ARG A 99 4.55 7.51 -5.35
N HIS A 100 5.07 6.31 -5.20
CA HIS A 100 5.86 5.90 -4.03
C HIS A 100 7.34 6.24 -4.22
N ASN A 101 7.87 6.00 -5.41
CA ASN A 101 9.24 6.33 -5.82
C ASN A 101 9.34 6.39 -7.36
N SER A 102 10.56 6.35 -7.92
CA SER A 102 10.78 6.34 -9.37
C SER A 102 10.25 5.08 -10.06
N THR A 103 10.15 3.96 -9.34
CA THR A 103 9.79 2.64 -9.88
C THR A 103 8.32 2.31 -9.68
N TYR A 104 7.74 2.63 -8.50
CA TYR A 104 6.43 2.15 -8.08
C TYR A 104 5.39 3.25 -8.01
N LYS A 105 4.22 2.98 -8.61
CA LYS A 105 2.98 3.73 -8.40
C LYS A 105 1.84 2.77 -8.09
N THR A 106 0.83 3.26 -7.38
CA THR A 106 -0.43 2.52 -7.17
C THR A 106 -1.62 3.38 -7.57
N ALA A 107 -2.68 2.71 -8.03
CA ALA A 107 -3.92 3.36 -8.41
C ALA A 107 -5.12 2.68 -7.75
N TYR A 108 -6.12 3.50 -7.43
CA TYR A 108 -7.33 3.14 -6.70
C TYR A 108 -8.51 3.75 -7.41
N ALA A 109 -9.47 2.94 -7.84
CA ALA A 109 -10.59 3.39 -8.65
C ALA A 109 -11.95 3.00 -8.07
N HIS A 110 -13.00 3.56 -8.66
CA HIS A 110 -14.41 3.38 -8.31
C HIS A 110 -14.78 3.87 -6.91
N LEU A 111 -14.00 4.83 -6.35
CA LEU A 111 -14.20 5.33 -4.99
C LEU A 111 -15.56 6.07 -4.87
N SER A 112 -16.15 6.01 -3.66
CA SER A 112 -17.30 6.85 -3.31
C SER A 112 -16.86 8.27 -2.91
N GLY A 113 -15.66 8.42 -2.33
CA GLY A 113 -15.11 9.69 -1.88
C GLY A 113 -13.62 9.60 -1.56
N PHE A 114 -12.98 10.76 -1.44
CA PHE A 114 -11.60 10.90 -0.97
C PHE A 114 -11.62 11.18 0.54
N ALA A 115 -10.61 10.69 1.28
CA ALA A 115 -10.45 11.02 2.69
C ALA A 115 -10.08 12.52 2.86
N LYS A 116 -10.40 13.07 4.04
CA LYS A 116 -10.09 14.47 4.36
C LYS A 116 -8.59 14.76 4.18
N GLY A 117 -8.28 15.82 3.43
CA GLY A 117 -6.90 16.25 3.15
C GLY A 117 -6.19 15.48 2.02
N VAL A 118 -6.81 14.45 1.44
CA VAL A 118 -6.24 13.71 0.30
C VAL A 118 -6.60 14.42 -1.00
N ARG A 119 -5.58 15.02 -1.63
CA ARG A 119 -5.66 15.76 -2.91
C ARG A 119 -4.35 15.62 -3.67
N SER A 120 -4.33 15.95 -4.94
CA SER A 120 -3.08 15.99 -5.72
C SER A 120 -2.03 16.85 -5.02
N GLY A 121 -0.81 16.32 -4.92
CA GLY A 121 0.32 16.92 -4.21
C GLY A 121 0.42 16.54 -2.72
N SER A 122 -0.62 15.98 -2.08
CA SER A 122 -0.53 15.59 -0.68
C SER A 122 0.41 14.39 -0.47
N ARG A 123 1.13 14.39 0.66
CA ARG A 123 1.92 13.23 1.13
C ARG A 123 1.01 12.30 1.92
N VAL A 124 1.18 11.00 1.74
CA VAL A 124 0.48 9.96 2.48
C VAL A 124 1.47 8.93 3.02
N GLN A 125 1.11 8.31 4.14
CA GLN A 125 1.87 7.21 4.73
C GLN A 125 1.24 5.86 4.37
N GLN A 126 2.03 4.79 4.35
CA GLN A 126 1.50 3.43 4.21
C GLN A 126 0.46 3.15 5.30
N GLY A 127 -0.67 2.56 4.93
CA GLY A 127 -1.78 2.29 5.85
C GLY A 127 -2.70 3.48 6.14
N GLN A 128 -2.35 4.70 5.71
CA GLN A 128 -3.23 5.86 5.85
C GLN A 128 -4.50 5.69 5.01
N VAL A 129 -5.68 5.97 5.57
CA VAL A 129 -6.94 6.00 4.82
C VAL A 129 -6.89 7.13 3.80
N ILE A 130 -7.09 6.80 2.51
CA ILE A 130 -7.02 7.74 1.39
C ILE A 130 -8.37 7.97 0.71
N GLY A 131 -9.32 7.08 0.92
CA GLY A 131 -10.65 7.16 0.32
C GLY A 131 -11.52 5.99 0.76
N TYR A 132 -12.65 5.83 0.10
CA TYR A 132 -13.68 4.88 0.49
C TYR A 132 -14.21 4.13 -0.73
N VAL A 133 -14.51 2.84 -0.56
CA VAL A 133 -15.12 2.01 -1.60
C VAL A 133 -16.40 2.63 -2.12
N GLY A 134 -16.59 2.55 -3.42
CA GLY A 134 -17.80 2.96 -4.12
C GLY A 134 -18.06 2.11 -5.36
N SER A 135 -18.83 2.68 -6.29
CA SER A 135 -19.17 2.09 -7.59
C SER A 135 -19.23 3.17 -8.66
N THR A 136 -18.35 4.18 -8.57
CA THR A 136 -18.32 5.30 -9.51
C THR A 136 -17.63 4.94 -10.82
N GLY A 137 -17.96 5.64 -11.91
CA GLY A 137 -17.45 5.32 -13.24
C GLY A 137 -18.08 4.06 -13.83
N ARG A 138 -17.30 3.28 -14.59
CA ARG A 138 -17.78 2.03 -15.20
C ARG A 138 -17.58 0.85 -14.26
N SER A 139 -18.51 0.66 -13.36
CA SER A 139 -18.53 -0.39 -12.33
C SER A 139 -19.87 -1.11 -12.32
N THR A 140 -19.88 -2.39 -12.00
CA THR A 140 -21.09 -3.24 -11.88
C THR A 140 -21.58 -3.37 -10.45
N GLY A 141 -20.84 -2.86 -9.47
CA GLY A 141 -21.18 -2.93 -8.05
C GLY A 141 -20.03 -2.45 -7.17
N PRO A 142 -20.26 -2.31 -5.86
CA PRO A 142 -19.27 -1.77 -4.93
C PRO A 142 -18.01 -2.64 -4.87
N HIS A 143 -16.86 -2.06 -5.25
CA HIS A 143 -15.54 -2.69 -5.15
C HIS A 143 -14.43 -1.65 -5.25
N LEU A 144 -13.24 -2.00 -4.77
CA LEU A 144 -12.00 -1.32 -5.08
C LEU A 144 -11.36 -1.98 -6.29
N HIS A 145 -11.12 -1.22 -7.37
CA HIS A 145 -10.19 -1.61 -8.42
C HIS A 145 -8.80 -1.07 -8.08
N TYR A 146 -7.85 -1.97 -7.88
CA TYR A 146 -6.49 -1.67 -7.43
C TYR A 146 -5.45 -2.04 -8.47
N GLU A 147 -4.59 -1.10 -8.85
CA GLU A 147 -3.49 -1.33 -9.78
C GLU A 147 -2.14 -1.05 -9.12
N VAL A 148 -1.13 -1.86 -9.49
CA VAL A 148 0.28 -1.59 -9.20
C VAL A 148 1.01 -1.40 -10.52
N LEU A 149 1.77 -0.31 -10.60
CA LEU A 149 2.62 0.00 -11.74
C LEU A 149 4.09 -0.09 -11.33
N VAL A 150 4.86 -0.80 -12.16
CA VAL A 150 6.32 -0.91 -12.03
C VAL A 150 6.93 -0.34 -13.32
N ASN A 151 7.72 0.72 -13.20
CA ASN A 151 8.29 1.46 -14.35
C ASN A 151 7.21 1.82 -15.39
N GLY A 152 6.04 2.28 -14.92
CA GLY A 152 4.90 2.68 -15.74
C GLY A 152 4.06 1.54 -16.31
N LYS A 153 4.45 0.27 -16.17
CA LYS A 153 3.71 -0.89 -16.65
C LYS A 153 2.86 -1.51 -15.53
N ARG A 154 1.58 -1.78 -15.79
CA ARG A 154 0.69 -2.46 -14.85
C ARG A 154 1.09 -3.92 -14.68
N VAL A 155 1.11 -4.38 -13.44
CA VAL A 155 1.52 -5.73 -13.07
C VAL A 155 0.51 -6.38 -12.12
N ASN A 156 0.53 -7.71 -12.03
CA ASN A 156 -0.30 -8.43 -11.09
C ASN A 156 0.17 -8.18 -9.65
N SER A 157 -0.60 -7.40 -8.87
CA SER A 157 -0.28 -7.05 -7.49
C SER A 157 -0.13 -8.27 -6.57
N GLN A 158 -0.86 -9.35 -6.84
CA GLN A 158 -0.86 -10.56 -6.00
C GLN A 158 0.39 -11.42 -6.22
N LYS A 159 0.95 -11.38 -7.44
CA LYS A 159 2.16 -12.15 -7.83
C LYS A 159 3.45 -11.35 -7.66
N LEU A 160 3.36 -10.05 -7.39
CA LEU A 160 4.54 -9.19 -7.30
C LEU A 160 5.38 -9.53 -6.06
N ASN A 161 6.63 -9.91 -6.27
CA ASN A 161 7.63 -9.99 -5.21
C ASN A 161 8.12 -8.57 -4.91
N LEU A 162 7.57 -7.99 -3.86
CA LEU A 162 7.98 -6.68 -3.39
C LEU A 162 9.18 -6.84 -2.47
N PRO A 163 10.25 -6.08 -2.64
CA PRO A 163 11.32 -6.02 -1.66
C PRO A 163 10.71 -5.62 -0.30
N SER A 164 11.31 -6.11 0.79
CA SER A 164 11.10 -5.50 2.10
C SER A 164 11.42 -4.01 2.01
N GLY A 165 10.81 -3.20 2.86
CA GLY A 165 11.08 -1.75 2.93
C GLY A 165 12.58 -1.47 3.01
N LYS A 166 12.94 -0.20 2.94
CA LYS A 166 14.36 0.24 2.97
C LYS A 166 15.05 -0.33 4.22
N ASN A 167 16.01 -1.22 4.02
CA ASN A 167 16.88 -1.69 5.10
C ASN A 167 17.80 -0.54 5.53
N LEU A 168 18.12 -0.47 6.81
CA LEU A 168 19.05 0.51 7.34
C LEU A 168 20.48 0.17 6.86
N VAL A 169 21.19 1.18 6.34
CA VAL A 169 22.57 1.06 5.87
C VAL A 169 23.40 2.28 6.29
N GLY A 170 24.72 2.13 6.38
CA GLY A 170 25.64 3.22 6.73
C GLY A 170 25.28 3.89 8.06
N ALA A 171 25.30 5.22 8.09
CA ALA A 171 25.06 6.01 9.30
C ALA A 171 23.66 5.78 9.93
N GLU A 172 22.63 5.46 9.13
CA GLU A 172 21.30 5.11 9.66
C GLU A 172 21.35 3.80 10.45
N LYS A 173 22.15 2.83 10.00
CA LYS A 173 22.31 1.56 10.71
C LYS A 173 23.10 1.72 11.99
N GLU A 174 24.16 2.52 11.99
CA GLU A 174 24.94 2.82 13.19
C GLU A 174 24.10 3.51 14.28
N ASP A 175 23.31 4.50 13.89
CA ASP A 175 22.39 5.21 14.79
C ASP A 175 21.31 4.25 15.36
N PHE A 176 20.74 3.41 14.52
CA PHE A 176 19.80 2.37 14.92
C PHE A 176 20.42 1.39 15.95
N GLU A 177 21.66 0.91 15.70
CA GLU A 177 22.34 -0.02 16.62
C GLU A 177 22.58 0.60 18.00
N ASN A 178 22.86 1.89 18.08
CA ASN A 178 22.98 2.62 19.34
C ASN A 178 21.64 2.72 20.08
N ILE A 179 20.57 3.06 19.39
CA ILE A 179 19.22 3.12 19.97
C ILE A 179 18.79 1.72 20.42
N LYS A 180 19.02 0.68 19.61
CA LYS A 180 18.72 -0.71 19.95
C LYS A 180 19.41 -1.14 21.23
N LYS A 181 20.74 -0.89 21.38
CA LYS A 181 21.50 -1.21 22.60
C LYS A 181 20.88 -0.59 23.84
N ASN A 182 20.38 0.63 23.75
CA ASN A 182 19.73 1.32 24.87
C ASN A 182 18.37 0.66 25.20
N ILE A 183 17.59 0.30 24.20
CA ILE A 183 16.31 -0.40 24.40
C ILE A 183 16.56 -1.78 25.04
N ASP A 184 17.52 -2.55 24.53
CA ASP A 184 17.84 -3.88 25.06
C ASP A 184 18.29 -3.82 26.51
N LYS A 185 19.11 -2.82 26.90
CA LYS A 185 19.50 -2.58 28.31
C LYS A 185 18.28 -2.30 29.21
N LEU A 186 17.35 -1.48 28.75
CA LEU A 186 16.12 -1.16 29.51
C LEU A 186 15.21 -2.38 29.66
N MET A 187 15.15 -3.24 28.66
CA MET A 187 14.35 -4.47 28.69
C MET A 187 14.94 -5.55 29.59
N MET A 188 16.27 -5.57 29.79
CA MET A 188 16.96 -6.51 30.69
C MET A 188 16.97 -6.04 32.16
N ALA A 189 16.67 -4.77 32.40
CA ALA A 189 16.64 -4.17 33.75
C ALA A 189 15.28 -4.26 34.46
N ASN A 190 14.25 -4.74 33.72
CA ASN A 190 12.89 -5.00 34.24
C ASN A 190 12.60 -6.51 34.21
#